data_c413cea8e7af6406e875e6ec2be5cd4f
#
_entry.id   c413cea8e7af6406e875e6ec2be5cd4f
#
_cell.length_a   1.000
_cell.length_b   1.000
_cell.length_c   1.000
_cell.angle_alpha   90.00
_cell.angle_beta   90.00
_cell.angle_gamma   90.00
#
_symmetry.space_group_name_H-M   'P 1'
#
loop_
_entity.id
_entity.type
_entity.pdbx_description
1 polymer ?
#
loop_
_entity_poly.entity_id
_entity_poly.type
_entity_poly.pdbx_seq_one_letter_code
_entity_poly.pdbx_strand_id
1 'polypeptide(L)'
;QKQRVAIARALAMNPEVLLCDEPTSALDPEMVGEVLTVMQSLANEGMTMLVVTHEMAFARDVSRRVVFMHEGVILEQGAPAALFSDPQHQQTKDFLARFRNS
;
A
#
# COMPACT_ATOMS: atom_id res chain seq x y z
N GLN A 1 9.62 -6.51 13.09
CA GLN A 1 10.93 -5.97 13.44
C GLN A 1 11.82 -5.79 12.22
N LYS A 2 11.94 -6.83 11.38
CA LYS A 2 12.78 -6.75 10.18
C LYS A 2 12.35 -5.63 9.23
N GLN A 3 11.04 -5.44 9.07
CA GLN A 3 10.56 -4.41 8.15
C GLN A 3 10.82 -3.00 8.68
N ARG A 4 10.71 -2.78 9.98
CA ARG A 4 11.03 -1.49 10.57
C ARG A 4 12.51 -1.17 10.39
N VAL A 5 13.37 -2.16 10.59
CA VAL A 5 14.81 -2.00 10.39
C VAL A 5 15.12 -1.71 8.93
N ALA A 6 14.49 -2.43 8.01
CA ALA A 6 14.68 -2.21 6.58
C ALA A 6 14.26 -0.79 6.16
N ILE A 7 13.12 -0.32 6.67
CA ILE A 7 12.66 1.04 6.41
C ILE A 7 13.65 2.05 6.96
N ALA A 8 14.11 1.86 8.19
CA ALA A 8 15.08 2.75 8.82
C ALA A 8 16.40 2.83 8.02
N ARG A 9 16.87 1.68 7.52
CA ARG A 9 18.08 1.64 6.69
C ARG A 9 17.89 2.41 5.39
N ALA A 10 16.74 2.21 4.74
CA ALA A 10 16.44 2.93 3.50
C ALA A 10 16.41 4.43 3.73
N LEU A 11 15.78 4.87 4.83
CA LEU A 11 15.72 6.29 5.17
C LEU A 11 17.08 6.88 5.49
N ALA A 12 17.97 6.09 6.11
CA ALA A 12 19.31 6.57 6.43
C ALA A 12 20.12 6.93 5.17
N MET A 13 19.72 6.39 4.02
CA MET A 13 20.34 6.72 2.74
C MET A 13 19.73 7.97 2.10
N ASN A 14 18.73 8.56 2.74
CA ASN A 14 18.05 9.77 2.27
C ASN A 14 17.53 9.65 0.84
N PRO A 15 16.68 8.67 0.54
CA PRO A 15 16.23 8.42 -0.82
C PRO A 15 15.22 9.47 -1.29
N GLU A 16 15.15 9.69 -2.59
CA GLU A 16 14.09 10.50 -3.19
C GLU A 16 12.79 9.72 -3.29
N VAL A 17 12.87 8.41 -3.51
CA VAL A 17 11.73 7.50 -3.60
C VAL A 17 12.00 6.28 -2.74
N LEU A 18 11.05 5.94 -1.91
CA LEU A 18 11.12 4.73 -1.08
C LEU A 18 10.24 3.65 -1.71
N LEU A 19 10.83 2.50 -2.01
CA LEU A 19 10.09 1.35 -2.53
C LEU A 19 9.80 0.38 -1.39
N CYS A 20 8.52 0.11 -1.16
CA CYS A 20 8.06 -0.83 -0.14
C CYS A 20 7.30 -1.97 -0.82
N ASP A 21 7.87 -3.18 -0.79
CA ASP A 21 7.27 -4.35 -1.45
C ASP A 21 6.75 -5.31 -0.39
N GLU A 22 5.42 -5.37 -0.26
CA GLU A 22 4.73 -6.22 0.71
C GLU A 22 5.32 -6.07 2.12
N PRO A 23 5.39 -4.84 2.66
CA PRO A 23 6.13 -4.61 3.91
C PRO A 23 5.54 -5.31 5.12
N THR A 24 4.29 -5.75 5.04
CA THR A 24 3.61 -6.39 6.16
C THR A 24 3.34 -7.88 5.96
N SER A 25 3.75 -8.45 4.83
CA SER A 25 3.34 -9.81 4.44
C SER A 25 3.81 -10.91 5.40
N ALA A 26 4.92 -10.72 6.09
CA ALA A 26 5.48 -11.73 6.98
C ALA A 26 5.39 -11.34 8.47
N LEU A 27 4.57 -10.36 8.80
CA LEU A 27 4.49 -9.83 10.15
C LEU A 27 3.27 -10.32 10.91
N ASP A 28 3.40 -10.36 12.24
CA ASP A 28 2.26 -10.55 13.13
C ASP A 28 1.29 -9.38 13.01
N PRO A 29 -0.01 -9.61 13.27
CA PRO A 29 -0.99 -8.51 13.21
C PRO A 29 -0.62 -7.28 14.04
N GLU A 30 0.02 -7.48 15.21
CA GLU A 30 0.45 -6.35 16.04
C GLU A 30 1.53 -5.52 15.35
N MET A 31 2.45 -6.18 14.67
CA MET A 31 3.54 -5.51 13.98
C MET A 31 3.07 -4.81 12.70
N VAL A 32 2.04 -5.35 12.06
CA VAL A 32 1.46 -4.75 10.86
C VAL A 32 1.04 -3.31 11.14
N GLY A 33 0.30 -3.09 12.22
CA GLY A 33 -0.15 -1.75 12.59
C GLY A 33 1.00 -0.78 12.81
N GLU A 34 2.08 -1.22 13.46
CA GLU A 34 3.24 -0.36 13.69
C GLU A 34 3.92 0.05 12.39
N VAL A 35 4.11 -0.90 11.48
CA VAL A 35 4.78 -0.62 10.20
C VAL A 35 3.92 0.32 9.36
N LEU A 36 2.62 0.09 9.29
CA LEU A 36 1.72 0.97 8.53
C LEU A 36 1.68 2.38 9.10
N THR A 37 1.75 2.51 10.43
CA THR A 37 1.80 3.82 11.07
C THR A 37 3.06 4.58 10.69
N VAL A 38 4.21 3.91 10.68
CA VAL A 38 5.47 4.51 10.25
C VAL A 38 5.36 4.97 8.80
N MET A 39 4.84 4.14 7.92
CA MET A 39 4.69 4.46 6.50
C MET A 39 3.74 5.64 6.30
N GLN A 40 2.65 5.69 7.05
CA GLN A 40 1.71 6.81 6.97
C GLN A 40 2.37 8.11 7.41
N SER A 41 3.16 8.08 8.48
CA SER A 41 3.91 9.25 8.94
C SER A 41 4.85 9.77 7.86
N LEU A 42 5.55 8.86 7.18
CA LEU A 42 6.47 9.25 6.10
C LEU A 42 5.72 9.87 4.93
N ALA A 43 4.57 9.33 4.57
CA ALA A 43 3.74 9.89 3.51
C ALA A 43 3.26 11.29 3.88
N ASN A 44 2.88 11.51 5.14
CA ASN A 44 2.44 12.81 5.62
C ASN A 44 3.56 13.84 5.61
N GLU A 45 4.80 13.39 5.74
CA GLU A 45 5.97 14.27 5.67
C GLU A 45 6.39 14.58 4.23
N GLY A 46 5.69 14.05 3.24
CA GLY A 46 5.96 14.32 1.84
C GLY A 46 6.89 13.33 1.15
N MET A 47 7.22 12.22 1.80
CA MET A 47 8.04 11.18 1.19
C MET A 47 7.33 10.56 0.00
N THR A 48 8.00 10.48 -1.14
CA THR A 48 7.47 9.78 -2.29
C THR A 48 7.70 8.28 -2.10
N MET A 49 6.61 7.51 -2.13
CA MET A 49 6.66 6.08 -1.86
C MET A 49 5.90 5.31 -2.93
N LEU A 50 6.48 4.20 -3.36
CA LEU A 50 5.78 3.20 -4.16
C LEU A 50 5.59 1.98 -3.27
N VAL A 51 4.33 1.63 -3.01
CA VAL A 51 4.00 0.55 -2.08
C VAL A 51 3.23 -0.54 -2.80
N VAL A 52 3.77 -1.77 -2.75
CA VAL A 52 3.07 -2.95 -3.25
C VAL A 52 2.49 -3.66 -2.03
N THR A 53 1.18 -3.77 -1.96
CA THR A 53 0.56 -4.28 -0.74
C THR A 53 -0.83 -4.87 -1.00
N HIS A 54 -1.25 -5.79 -0.11
CA HIS A 54 -2.62 -6.27 -0.04
C HIS A 54 -3.39 -5.60 1.11
N GLU A 55 -2.77 -4.66 1.79
CA GLU A 55 -3.42 -3.90 2.87
C GLU A 55 -4.30 -2.81 2.27
N MET A 56 -5.55 -3.16 1.98
CA MET A 56 -6.44 -2.30 1.20
C MET A 56 -6.86 -1.04 1.93
N ALA A 57 -7.08 -1.12 3.25
CA ALA A 57 -7.43 0.08 4.02
C ALA A 57 -6.29 1.10 3.99
N PHE A 58 -5.05 0.63 4.11
CA PHE A 58 -3.89 1.51 4.01
C PHE A 58 -3.80 2.14 2.62
N ALA A 59 -3.96 1.34 1.57
CA ALA A 59 -3.90 1.84 0.20
C ALA A 59 -4.97 2.91 -0.03
N ARG A 60 -6.20 2.66 0.44
CA ARG A 60 -7.30 3.60 0.29
C ARG A 60 -7.06 4.91 1.04
N ASP A 61 -6.58 4.83 2.28
CA ASP A 61 -6.54 5.98 3.17
C ASP A 61 -5.28 6.82 3.03
N VAL A 62 -4.19 6.24 2.54
CA VAL A 62 -2.88 6.91 2.52
C VAL A 62 -2.41 7.28 1.12
N SER A 63 -2.79 6.51 0.10
CA SER A 63 -2.29 6.72 -1.26
C SER A 63 -2.93 7.94 -1.93
N ARG A 64 -2.19 8.56 -2.83
CA ARG A 64 -2.73 9.57 -3.73
C ARG A 64 -3.20 8.94 -5.04
N ARG A 65 -2.61 7.80 -5.38
CA ARG A 65 -2.94 7.06 -6.60
C ARG A 65 -2.81 5.58 -6.31
N VAL A 66 -3.80 4.82 -6.73
CA VAL A 66 -3.81 3.37 -6.59
C VAL A 66 -3.77 2.75 -7.97
N VAL A 67 -2.95 1.71 -8.11
CA VAL A 67 -2.82 0.93 -9.34
C VAL A 67 -3.19 -0.51 -9.00
N PHE A 68 -4.21 -1.03 -9.66
CA PHE A 68 -4.63 -2.42 -9.48
C PHE A 68 -4.01 -3.27 -10.58
N MET A 69 -3.25 -4.29 -10.18
CA MET A 69 -2.57 -5.18 -11.12
C MET A 69 -3.11 -6.60 -11.03
N HIS A 70 -3.12 -7.28 -12.18
CA HIS A 70 -3.55 -8.67 -12.27
C HIS A 70 -2.70 -9.36 -13.33
N GLU A 71 -2.07 -10.46 -12.95
CA GLU A 71 -1.21 -11.26 -13.84
C GLU A 71 -0.17 -10.42 -14.57
N GLY A 72 0.48 -9.51 -13.84
CA GLY A 72 1.54 -8.68 -14.39
C GLY A 72 1.09 -7.51 -15.24
N VAL A 73 -0.22 -7.27 -15.33
CA VAL A 73 -0.80 -6.21 -16.15
C VAL A 73 -1.55 -5.23 -15.27
N ILE A 74 -1.44 -3.94 -15.59
CA ILE A 74 -2.24 -2.91 -14.93
C ILE A 74 -3.65 -2.97 -15.51
N LEU A 75 -4.64 -3.30 -14.66
CA LEU A 75 -6.03 -3.34 -15.08
C LEU A 75 -6.70 -1.99 -14.97
N GLU A 76 -6.48 -1.30 -13.86
CA GLU A 76 -7.02 0.06 -13.72
C GLU A 76 -6.24 0.82 -12.66
N GLN A 77 -6.35 2.14 -12.72
CA GLN A 77 -5.63 3.02 -11.81
C GLN A 77 -6.39 4.32 -11.66
N GLY A 78 -6.17 5.00 -10.55
CA GLY A 78 -6.81 6.27 -10.30
C GLY A 78 -6.72 6.69 -8.85
N ALA A 79 -7.50 7.72 -8.52
CA ALA A 79 -7.60 8.19 -7.15
C ALA A 79 -8.25 7.11 -6.27
N PRO A 80 -7.80 6.95 -5.02
CA PRO A 80 -8.34 5.91 -4.14
C PRO A 80 -9.86 5.99 -4.00
N ALA A 81 -10.40 7.18 -3.80
CA ALA A 81 -11.84 7.34 -3.61
C ALA A 81 -12.64 6.77 -4.78
N ALA A 82 -12.22 7.07 -6.01
CA ALA A 82 -12.90 6.58 -7.20
C ALA A 82 -12.70 5.08 -7.40
N LEU A 83 -11.47 4.61 -7.26
CA LEU A 83 -11.13 3.21 -7.51
C LEU A 83 -11.83 2.26 -6.53
N PHE A 84 -11.87 2.62 -5.25
CA PHE A 84 -12.46 1.77 -4.23
C PHE A 84 -13.99 1.86 -4.20
N SER A 85 -14.57 2.98 -4.59
CA SER A 85 -16.04 3.13 -4.57
C SER A 85 -16.70 2.69 -5.87
N ASP A 86 -16.01 2.83 -7.00
CA ASP A 86 -16.58 2.54 -8.32
C ASP A 86 -15.55 1.94 -9.26
N PRO A 87 -15.02 0.73 -8.94
CA PRO A 87 -14.08 0.06 -9.84
C PRO A 87 -14.75 -0.32 -11.15
N GLN A 88 -14.02 -0.22 -12.26
CA GLN A 88 -14.57 -0.43 -13.59
C GLN A 88 -14.35 -1.83 -14.13
N HIS A 89 -13.31 -2.54 -13.65
CA HIS A 89 -13.00 -3.88 -14.12
C HIS A 89 -13.55 -4.94 -13.18
N GLN A 90 -14.04 -6.04 -13.74
CA GLN A 90 -14.64 -7.11 -12.94
C GLN A 90 -13.63 -7.72 -11.96
N GLN A 91 -12.38 -7.90 -12.39
CA GLN A 91 -11.34 -8.44 -11.50
C GLN A 91 -11.11 -7.53 -10.30
N THR A 92 -11.14 -6.22 -10.50
CA THR A 92 -11.01 -5.26 -9.41
C THR A 92 -12.19 -5.35 -8.47
N LYS A 93 -13.40 -5.43 -9.02
CA LYS A 93 -14.63 -5.57 -8.24
C LYS A 93 -14.61 -6.81 -7.37
N ASP A 94 -14.19 -7.94 -7.95
CA ASP A 94 -14.12 -9.22 -7.24
C ASP A 94 -13.09 -9.16 -6.11
N PHE A 95 -11.94 -8.58 -6.36
CA PHE A 95 -10.89 -8.44 -5.36
C PHE A 95 -11.36 -7.57 -4.19
N LEU A 96 -11.96 -6.42 -4.48
CA LEU A 96 -12.42 -5.51 -3.45
C LEU A 96 -13.62 -6.06 -2.69
N ALA A 97 -14.45 -6.86 -3.33
CA ALA A 97 -15.56 -7.53 -2.65
C ALA A 97 -15.05 -8.47 -1.56
N ARG A 98 -13.96 -9.20 -1.82
CA ARG A 98 -13.32 -10.05 -0.81
C ARG A 98 -12.78 -9.23 0.35
N PHE A 99 -12.20 -8.08 0.07
CA PHE A 99 -11.72 -7.18 1.11
C PHE A 99 -12.88 -6.67 1.99
N ARG A 100 -14.00 -6.27 1.37
CA ARG A 100 -15.15 -5.76 2.11
C ARG A 100 -15.80 -6.81 2.99
N ASN A 101 -15.70 -8.07 2.60
CA ASN A 101 -16.35 -9.19 3.30
C ASN A 101 -15.45 -9.89 4.31
N SER A 102 -14.22 -9.46 4.45
CA SER A 102 -13.27 -10.07 5.37
C SER A 102 -13.26 -9.44 6.76
#